data_251a4ec97f0760a732069597f3e3f04f
#
_entry.id   251a4ec97f0760a732069597f3e3f04f
#
_cell.length_a   1.000
_cell.length_b   1.000
_cell.length_c   1.000
_cell.angle_alpha   90.00
_cell.angle_beta   90.00
_cell.angle_gamma   90.00
#
_symmetry.space_group_name_H-M   'P 1'
#
loop_
_entity.id
_entity.type
_entity.pdbx_description
1 polymer ?
#
loop_
_entity_poly.entity_id
_entity_poly.type
_entity_poly.pdbx_seq_one_letter_code
_entity_poly.pdbx_strand_id
1 'polypeptide(L)'
;METPVNLEVLLDVPVKLTVELGSCQMSMRDVLQLNAGSVVQLDKIADAPVDLYVNQKRIAHGEVVVVEDRLGIKITKVIGVQ
;
A
#
# COMPACT_ATOMS: atom_id res chain seq x y z
N MET A 1 39.70 -6.32 -4.23
CA MET A 1 39.23 -5.81 -5.53
C MET A 1 37.72 -5.94 -5.60
N GLU A 2 37.05 -4.87 -5.90
CA GLU A 2 35.62 -4.86 -5.96
C GLU A 2 35.09 -5.35 -7.31
N THR A 3 34.05 -6.15 -7.28
CA THR A 3 33.37 -6.55 -8.49
C THR A 3 32.36 -5.45 -8.83
N PRO A 4 32.36 -4.92 -10.05
CA PRO A 4 31.36 -3.92 -10.40
C PRO A 4 29.94 -4.49 -10.29
N VAL A 5 29.06 -3.68 -9.75
CA VAL A 5 27.65 -4.04 -9.63
C VAL A 5 26.98 -3.80 -10.98
N ASN A 6 26.32 -4.82 -11.49
CA ASN A 6 25.51 -4.68 -12.69
C ASN A 6 24.13 -4.18 -12.29
N LEU A 7 23.82 -2.93 -12.62
CA LEU A 7 22.56 -2.30 -12.26
C LEU A 7 21.37 -3.02 -12.88
N GLU A 8 21.55 -3.60 -14.07
CA GLU A 8 20.46 -4.35 -14.71
C GLU A 8 20.02 -5.53 -13.85
N VAL A 9 20.96 -6.21 -13.21
CA VAL A 9 20.64 -7.31 -12.30
C VAL A 9 19.86 -6.80 -11.10
N LEU A 10 20.23 -5.64 -10.57
CA LEU A 10 19.52 -5.05 -9.44
C LEU A 10 18.10 -4.61 -9.83
N LEU A 11 17.91 -4.15 -11.06
CA LEU A 11 16.60 -3.72 -11.54
C LEU A 11 15.63 -4.90 -11.67
N ASP A 12 16.12 -6.10 -11.82
CA ASP A 12 15.30 -7.28 -11.95
C ASP A 12 14.97 -7.95 -10.61
N VAL A 13 15.50 -7.43 -9.50
CA VAL A 13 15.19 -7.97 -8.18
C VAL A 13 13.75 -7.63 -7.83
N PRO A 14 12.91 -8.63 -7.53
CA PRO A 14 11.52 -8.34 -7.17
C PRO A 14 11.44 -7.64 -5.82
N VAL A 15 10.56 -6.65 -5.73
CA VAL A 15 10.25 -5.97 -4.49
C VAL A 15 8.75 -6.06 -4.25
N LYS A 16 8.37 -5.90 -2.98
CA LYS A 16 6.96 -5.95 -2.61
C LYS A 16 6.41 -4.54 -2.51
N LEU A 17 5.38 -4.28 -3.31
CA LEU A 17 4.64 -3.02 -3.23
C LEU A 17 3.44 -3.24 -2.30
N THR A 18 3.31 -2.38 -1.31
CA THR A 18 2.22 -2.45 -0.34
C THR A 18 1.36 -1.21 -0.45
N VAL A 19 0.05 -1.40 -0.38
CA VAL A 19 -0.91 -0.30 -0.42
C VAL A 19 -1.59 -0.23 0.95
N GLU A 20 -1.58 0.96 1.55
CA GLU A 20 -2.24 1.19 2.82
C GLU A 20 -3.55 1.93 2.58
N LEU A 21 -4.66 1.29 2.92
CA LEU A 21 -5.99 1.85 2.70
C LEU A 21 -6.42 2.79 3.82
N GLY A 22 -5.89 2.62 5.01
CA GLY A 22 -6.25 3.42 6.16
C GLY A 22 -6.14 2.64 7.44
N SER A 23 -6.43 3.28 8.55
CA SER A 23 -6.37 2.64 9.86
C SER A 23 -7.46 3.20 10.75
N CYS A 24 -7.66 2.57 11.89
CA CYS A 24 -8.53 3.10 12.92
C CYS A 24 -8.05 2.59 14.28
N GLN A 25 -8.48 3.28 15.33
CA GLN A 25 -8.22 2.83 16.69
C GLN A 25 -9.48 2.24 17.28
N MET A 26 -9.34 1.10 17.94
CA MET A 26 -10.43 0.41 18.60
C MET A 26 -9.98 -0.05 19.96
N SER A 27 -10.91 -0.09 20.91
CA SER A 27 -10.62 -0.72 22.20
C SER A 27 -10.46 -2.22 22.00
N MET A 28 -9.70 -2.86 22.88
CA MET A 28 -9.60 -4.33 22.83
C MET A 28 -10.98 -4.97 23.00
N ARG A 29 -11.83 -4.37 23.82
CA ARG A 29 -13.19 -4.86 24.02
C ARG A 29 -13.94 -4.93 22.68
N ASP A 30 -13.85 -3.85 21.87
CA ASP A 30 -14.53 -3.80 20.59
C ASP A 30 -13.92 -4.80 19.60
N VAL A 31 -12.60 -4.96 19.62
CA VAL A 31 -11.95 -5.94 18.75
C VAL A 31 -12.45 -7.35 19.05
N LEU A 32 -12.60 -7.68 20.33
CA LEU A 32 -13.04 -9.01 20.74
C LEU A 32 -14.51 -9.29 20.39
N GLN A 33 -15.27 -8.26 20.09
CA GLN A 33 -16.68 -8.40 19.69
C GLN A 33 -16.87 -8.44 18.18
N LEU A 34 -15.82 -8.35 17.39
CA LEU A 34 -15.92 -8.44 15.94
C LEU A 34 -16.35 -9.84 15.52
N ASN A 35 -17.25 -9.89 14.56
CA ASN A 35 -17.71 -11.15 13.98
C ASN A 35 -18.07 -10.93 12.53
N ALA A 36 -18.48 -12.01 11.87
CA ALA A 36 -18.88 -11.92 10.48
C ALA A 36 -20.03 -10.94 10.32
N GLY A 37 -19.88 -9.99 9.41
CA GLY A 37 -20.87 -8.93 9.21
C GLY A 37 -20.54 -7.64 9.92
N SER A 38 -19.57 -7.63 10.86
CA SER A 38 -19.14 -6.40 11.49
C SER A 38 -18.50 -5.47 10.46
N VAL A 39 -18.70 -4.16 10.63
CA VAL A 39 -18.10 -3.16 9.76
C VAL A 39 -17.14 -2.32 10.58
N VAL A 40 -15.91 -2.19 10.11
CA VAL A 40 -14.88 -1.35 10.72
C VAL A 40 -14.67 -0.13 9.83
N GLN A 41 -14.84 1.04 10.41
CA GLN A 41 -14.68 2.29 9.68
C GLN A 41 -13.23 2.76 9.81
N LEU A 42 -12.61 3.08 8.67
CA LEU A 42 -11.24 3.56 8.64
C LEU A 42 -11.21 5.08 8.71
N ASP A 43 -10.02 5.61 9.01
CA ASP A 43 -9.81 7.05 9.17
C ASP A 43 -9.71 7.80 7.85
N LYS A 44 -9.72 7.10 6.71
CA LYS A 44 -9.67 7.72 5.39
C LYS A 44 -11.06 8.00 4.86
N ILE A 45 -11.20 9.13 4.18
CA ILE A 45 -12.43 9.48 3.47
C ILE A 45 -12.52 8.61 2.22
N ALA A 46 -13.72 8.17 1.88
CA ALA A 46 -13.94 7.44 0.62
C ALA A 46 -13.44 8.29 -0.55
N ASP A 47 -12.83 7.63 -1.53
CA ASP A 47 -12.24 8.27 -2.72
C ASP A 47 -10.97 9.09 -2.44
N ALA A 48 -10.49 9.10 -1.20
CA ALA A 48 -9.21 9.74 -0.92
C ALA A 48 -8.07 8.90 -1.52
N PRO A 49 -6.97 9.57 -1.94
CA PRO A 49 -5.80 8.84 -2.42
C PRO A 49 -5.24 7.90 -1.35
N VAL A 50 -4.74 6.76 -1.78
CA VAL A 50 -4.08 5.81 -0.89
C VAL A 50 -2.58 5.90 -1.09
N ASP A 51 -1.84 5.48 -0.07
CA ASP A 51 -0.38 5.53 -0.10
C ASP A 51 0.19 4.18 -0.53
N LEU A 52 1.25 4.24 -1.35
CA LEU A 52 1.96 3.06 -1.81
C LEU A 52 3.36 3.06 -1.20
N TYR A 53 3.78 1.89 -0.74
CA TYR A 53 5.05 1.72 -0.03
C TYR A 53 5.89 0.62 -0.67
N VAL A 54 7.20 0.84 -0.71
CA VAL A 54 8.19 -0.20 -1.00
C VAL A 54 9.19 -0.17 0.14
N ASN A 55 9.39 -1.32 0.79
CA ASN A 55 10.29 -1.42 1.94
C ASN A 55 10.00 -0.36 3.00
N GLN A 56 8.70 -0.16 3.29
CA GLN A 56 8.22 0.78 4.30
C GLN A 56 8.48 2.24 3.95
N LYS A 57 8.90 2.54 2.74
CA LYS A 57 9.04 3.91 2.25
C LYS A 57 7.87 4.25 1.35
N ARG A 58 7.23 5.37 1.63
CA ARG A 58 6.14 5.85 0.77
C ARG A 58 6.74 6.39 -0.53
N ILE A 59 6.28 5.84 -1.64
CA ILE A 59 6.82 6.19 -2.96
C ILE A 59 5.81 6.86 -3.87
N ALA A 60 4.52 6.73 -3.58
CA ALA A 60 3.50 7.23 -4.49
C ALA A 60 2.15 7.34 -3.78
N HIS A 61 1.25 8.05 -4.43
CA HIS A 61 -0.17 8.07 -4.10
C HIS A 61 -0.94 7.52 -5.28
N GLY A 62 -2.10 6.95 -5.01
CA GLY A 62 -2.92 6.42 -6.09
C GLY A 62 -4.37 6.29 -5.69
N GLU A 63 -5.18 5.90 -6.64
CA GLU A 63 -6.60 5.64 -6.45
C GLU A 63 -6.88 4.16 -6.66
N VAL A 64 -7.78 3.61 -5.85
CA VAL A 64 -8.18 2.21 -6.00
C VAL A 64 -9.06 2.09 -7.23
N VAL A 65 -8.71 1.15 -8.11
CA VAL A 65 -9.49 0.84 -9.31
C VAL A 65 -9.69 -0.66 -9.38
N VAL A 66 -10.59 -1.09 -10.24
CA VAL A 66 -10.81 -2.51 -10.49
C VAL A 66 -10.28 -2.83 -11.88
N VAL A 67 -9.39 -3.81 -11.95
CA VAL A 67 -8.83 -4.29 -13.21
C VAL A 67 -9.28 -5.74 -13.38
N GLU A 68 -10.21 -5.95 -14.32
CA GLU A 68 -10.88 -7.22 -14.48
C GLU A 68 -11.59 -7.59 -13.18
N ASP A 69 -11.13 -8.61 -12.46
CA ASP A 69 -11.74 -9.01 -11.17
C ASP A 69 -10.81 -8.76 -9.99
N ARG A 70 -9.76 -7.96 -10.18
CA ARG A 70 -8.77 -7.68 -9.13
C ARG A 70 -8.73 -6.20 -8.82
N LEU A 71 -8.32 -5.90 -7.61
CA LEU A 71 -8.05 -4.52 -7.24
C LEU A 71 -6.72 -4.09 -7.85
N GLY A 72 -6.71 -2.88 -8.39
CA GLY A 72 -5.50 -2.24 -8.88
C GLY A 72 -5.40 -0.85 -8.31
N ILE A 73 -4.28 -0.21 -8.54
CA ILE A 73 -4.05 1.16 -8.09
C ILE A 73 -3.62 1.99 -9.29
N LYS A 74 -4.36 3.07 -9.54
CA LYS A 74 -3.96 4.04 -10.55
C LYS A 74 -3.09 5.08 -9.89
N ILE A 75 -1.85 5.19 -10.33
CA ILE A 75 -0.89 6.13 -9.75
C ILE A 75 -1.30 7.56 -10.10
N THR A 76 -1.45 8.40 -9.08
CA THR A 76 -1.80 9.82 -9.27
C THR A 76 -0.63 10.74 -9.02
N LYS A 77 0.33 10.32 -8.19
CA LYS A 77 1.51 11.11 -7.90
C LYS A 77 2.65 10.21 -7.49
N VAL A 78 3.82 10.45 -8.05
CA VAL A 78 5.05 9.74 -7.65
C VAL A 78 5.85 10.68 -6.77
N ILE A 79 6.20 10.21 -5.55
CA ILE A 79 6.99 11.00 -4.61
C ILE A 79 8.46 10.89 -4.93
N GLY A 80 8.84 9.78 -5.51
CA GLY A 80 10.21 9.52 -5.86
C GLY A 80 10.91 8.65 -4.82
N VAL A 81 11.90 7.92 -5.27
CA VAL A 81 12.73 7.08 -4.42
C VAL A 81 14.11 7.68 -4.39
N GLN A 82 14.53 8.12 -3.22
CA GLN A 82 15.85 8.69 -3.04
C GLN A 82 16.64 7.91 -2.02
#